data_4d3a0cee1d34150ebcb57c376111ed6e
#
_entry.id   4d3a0cee1d34150ebcb57c376111ed6e
#
_cell.length_a   1.000
_cell.length_b   1.000
_cell.length_c   1.000
_cell.angle_alpha   90.00
_cell.angle_beta   90.00
_cell.angle_gamma   90.00
#
_symmetry.space_group_name_H-M   'P 1'
#
loop_
_entity.id
_entity.type
_entity.pdbx_description
1 polymer ?
#
loop_
_entity_poly.entity_id
_entity_poly.type
_entity_poly.pdbx_seq_one_letter_code
_entity_poly.pdbx_strand_id
1 'polypeptide(L)'
;MNRKIAVVGLGYVGLPVAVEFGKNHKIIGFDINQNRIDTLKQGIDYTNEVTPEDLVKANIDFTMDESDLSQADFIIVAVPTPIYKHNVPDLTPLKKASETVGRNLSKGTIVVYESTVYPGATEEVCLPILEEQSGLKGGVDFFIGYSPERINPGDKERTFRTITKIVSGQNEEILEIVASVYNSVVEAGVYRASTIKVAEAAKVIENTQRDLNIALMNELALIFDRLDIDTDEVLQAAGTKWNFLRFSPGLVGGHCIGVDPYYLTSKAESVGYHPEVILAGRRINENMGKHIATSLIKEMIKKDMKVQGAKVTILGLTFKENVPDLRNSRVIDVIDELKEFGVEVQVTDAHAEKEDAIREYGIELVDYENLQPADAVIFAVPHQSYVDKGWSQFGSLLKEGSGVVVDIKSKLIKEECPENVILWRL
;
A
#
# COMPACT_ATOMS: atom_id res chain seq x y z
N MET A 1 27.60 16.07 -9.55
CA MET A 1 26.77 16.80 -10.53
C MET A 1 25.97 17.85 -9.78
N ASN A 2 26.00 19.10 -10.17
CA ASN A 2 25.40 20.19 -9.38
C ASN A 2 24.01 20.53 -9.93
N ARG A 3 23.04 19.58 -9.83
CA ARG A 3 21.64 19.80 -10.21
C ARG A 3 20.88 20.48 -9.06
N LYS A 4 19.98 21.38 -9.42
CA LYS A 4 19.02 21.99 -8.50
C LYS A 4 17.76 21.14 -8.51
N ILE A 5 17.54 20.41 -7.43
CA ILE A 5 16.48 19.40 -7.35
C ILE A 5 15.25 20.00 -6.67
N ALA A 6 14.07 19.74 -7.24
CA ALA A 6 12.78 19.94 -6.59
C ALA A 6 12.03 18.62 -6.49
N VAL A 7 11.28 18.45 -5.40
CA VAL A 7 10.37 17.32 -5.20
C VAL A 7 8.94 17.85 -5.06
N VAL A 8 8.05 17.38 -5.92
CA VAL A 8 6.64 17.77 -5.99
C VAL A 8 5.77 16.66 -5.40
N GLY A 9 5.06 16.98 -4.33
CA GLY A 9 4.33 16.02 -3.50
C GLY A 9 5.20 15.48 -2.36
N LEU A 10 4.88 15.86 -1.12
CA LEU A 10 5.66 15.51 0.08
C LEU A 10 4.90 14.51 0.96
N GLY A 11 4.26 13.53 0.34
CA GLY A 11 3.59 12.43 1.00
C GLY A 11 4.54 11.28 1.36
N TYR A 12 3.98 10.06 1.44
CA TYR A 12 4.69 8.82 1.80
C TYR A 12 5.88 8.48 0.89
N VAL A 13 5.87 8.93 -0.35
CA VAL A 13 6.95 8.69 -1.33
C VAL A 13 7.86 9.90 -1.40
N GLY A 14 7.30 11.08 -1.66
CA GLY A 14 8.12 12.25 -1.98
C GLY A 14 8.89 12.80 -0.80
N LEU A 15 8.40 12.71 0.44
CA LEU A 15 9.15 13.19 1.59
C LEU A 15 10.43 12.37 1.85
N PRO A 16 10.41 11.04 1.90
CA PRO A 16 11.65 10.25 1.99
C PRO A 16 12.65 10.57 0.88
N VAL A 17 12.17 10.73 -0.36
CA VAL A 17 13.01 11.13 -1.49
C VAL A 17 13.64 12.51 -1.25
N ALA A 18 12.84 13.51 -0.87
CA ALA A 18 13.33 14.86 -0.59
C ALA A 18 14.36 14.87 0.53
N VAL A 19 14.13 14.11 1.59
CA VAL A 19 15.05 14.01 2.74
C VAL A 19 16.37 13.37 2.34
N GLU A 20 16.35 12.27 1.58
CA GLU A 20 17.59 11.61 1.16
C GLU A 20 18.44 12.49 0.24
N PHE A 21 17.82 13.21 -0.70
CA PHE A 21 18.54 14.21 -1.49
C PHE A 21 18.96 15.42 -0.63
N GLY A 22 18.12 15.85 0.32
CA GLY A 22 18.34 16.98 1.21
C GLY A 22 19.54 16.81 2.15
N LYS A 23 19.96 15.59 2.46
CA LYS A 23 21.16 15.29 3.24
C LYS A 23 22.45 15.76 2.54
N ASN A 24 22.46 15.80 1.20
CA ASN A 24 23.64 16.11 0.40
C ASN A 24 23.50 17.38 -0.45
N HIS A 25 22.28 17.86 -0.68
CA HIS A 25 21.98 18.97 -1.58
C HIS A 25 20.95 19.92 -0.95
N LYS A 26 20.90 21.15 -1.45
CA LYS A 26 19.77 22.04 -1.16
C LYS A 26 18.61 21.67 -2.08
N ILE A 27 17.45 21.33 -1.51
CA ILE A 27 16.27 20.80 -2.21
C ILE A 27 15.11 21.78 -2.05
N ILE A 28 14.27 21.90 -3.08
CA ILE A 28 12.96 22.53 -2.99
C ILE A 28 11.93 21.42 -2.77
N GLY A 29 11.19 21.49 -1.66
CA GLY A 29 10.08 20.58 -1.35
C GLY A 29 8.75 21.28 -1.53
N PHE A 30 8.01 20.94 -2.59
CA PHE A 30 6.72 21.55 -2.91
C PHE A 30 5.56 20.62 -2.58
N ASP A 31 4.56 21.15 -1.88
CA ASP A 31 3.27 20.47 -1.69
C ASP A 31 2.14 21.50 -1.71
N ILE A 32 0.96 21.09 -2.20
CA ILE A 32 -0.24 21.94 -2.25
C ILE A 32 -0.97 22.04 -0.90
N ASN A 33 -0.60 21.21 0.07
CA ASN A 33 -1.26 21.14 1.37
C ASN A 33 -0.53 22.03 2.38
N GLN A 34 -1.17 23.14 2.77
CA GLN A 34 -0.61 24.09 3.76
C GLN A 34 -0.25 23.41 5.08
N ASN A 35 -1.13 22.57 5.61
CA ASN A 35 -0.88 21.88 6.87
C ASN A 35 0.36 20.96 6.78
N ARG A 36 0.56 20.31 5.61
CA ARG A 36 1.75 19.50 5.36
C ARG A 36 3.02 20.32 5.41
N ILE A 37 3.03 21.45 4.73
CA ILE A 37 4.18 22.38 4.71
C ILE A 37 4.47 22.94 6.11
N ASP A 38 3.43 23.33 6.85
CA ASP A 38 3.58 23.91 8.18
C ASP A 38 4.13 22.89 9.19
N THR A 39 3.64 21.64 9.17
CA THR A 39 4.15 20.58 10.04
C THR A 39 5.59 20.19 9.70
N LEU A 40 5.92 20.09 8.41
CA LEU A 40 7.29 19.80 7.97
C LEU A 40 8.29 20.89 8.35
N LYS A 41 7.90 22.15 8.27
CA LYS A 41 8.72 23.29 8.77
C LYS A 41 8.96 23.24 10.28
N GLN A 42 8.07 22.59 11.03
CA GLN A 42 8.23 22.35 12.47
C GLN A 42 9.03 21.08 12.78
N GLY A 43 9.49 20.35 11.77
CA GLY A 43 10.20 19.08 11.95
C GLY A 43 9.29 17.88 12.27
N ILE A 44 7.99 17.96 11.92
CA ILE A 44 6.99 16.93 12.22
C ILE A 44 6.55 16.27 10.92
N ASP A 45 6.76 14.95 10.84
CA ASP A 45 6.21 14.11 9.79
C ASP A 45 5.08 13.23 10.32
N TYR A 46 3.83 13.60 10.03
CA TYR A 46 2.66 12.82 10.45
C TYR A 46 2.48 11.51 9.67
N THR A 47 3.24 11.31 8.57
CA THR A 47 3.23 10.02 7.85
C THR A 47 4.13 8.97 8.49
N ASN A 48 4.98 9.38 9.44
CA ASN A 48 5.95 8.54 10.16
C ASN A 48 6.95 7.79 9.25
N GLU A 49 7.17 8.29 8.02
CA GLU A 49 8.13 7.70 7.07
C GLU A 49 9.56 8.20 7.29
N VAL A 50 9.70 9.39 7.89
CA VAL A 50 10.99 10.03 8.14
C VAL A 50 11.12 10.37 9.63
N THR A 51 12.30 10.06 10.20
CA THR A 51 12.57 10.44 11.60
C THR A 51 12.75 11.95 11.74
N PRO A 52 12.40 12.55 12.90
CA PRO A 52 12.65 13.95 13.16
C PRO A 52 14.13 14.34 12.98
N GLU A 53 15.06 13.45 13.35
CA GLU A 53 16.49 13.66 13.21
C GLU A 53 16.93 13.74 11.74
N ASP A 54 16.37 12.92 10.88
CA ASP A 54 16.67 12.93 9.45
C ASP A 54 16.05 14.14 8.76
N LEU A 55 14.83 14.51 9.17
CA LEU A 55 14.15 15.70 8.64
C LEU A 55 14.93 16.99 8.98
N VAL A 56 15.46 17.10 10.20
CA VAL A 56 16.27 18.26 10.62
C VAL A 56 17.63 18.32 9.91
N LYS A 57 18.22 17.16 9.58
CA LYS A 57 19.49 17.09 8.85
C LYS A 57 19.35 17.45 7.36
N ALA A 58 18.16 17.31 6.81
CA ALA A 58 17.93 17.57 5.39
C ALA A 58 17.80 19.08 5.12
N ASN A 59 18.50 19.56 4.11
CA ASN A 59 18.44 20.96 3.68
C ASN A 59 17.32 21.15 2.65
N ILE A 60 16.09 21.34 3.12
CA ILE A 60 14.89 21.43 2.27
C ILE A 60 14.19 22.76 2.50
N ASP A 61 13.98 23.51 1.41
CA ASP A 61 13.10 24.69 1.40
C ASP A 61 11.67 24.22 1.13
N PHE A 62 10.84 24.08 2.17
CA PHE A 62 9.45 23.69 2.05
C PHE A 62 8.59 24.88 1.58
N THR A 63 7.86 24.71 0.48
CA THR A 63 7.06 25.78 -0.13
C THR A 63 5.73 25.29 -0.69
N MET A 64 4.74 26.19 -0.77
CA MET A 64 3.52 26.07 -1.55
C MET A 64 3.53 26.98 -2.78
N ASP A 65 4.54 27.84 -2.93
CA ASP A 65 4.65 28.71 -4.09
C ASP A 65 5.20 27.91 -5.28
N GLU A 66 4.35 27.66 -6.27
CA GLU A 66 4.75 26.92 -7.46
C GLU A 66 5.85 27.62 -8.26
N SER A 67 6.00 28.95 -8.13
CA SER A 67 7.05 29.72 -8.81
C SER A 67 8.45 29.33 -8.38
N ASP A 68 8.62 28.79 -7.16
CA ASP A 68 9.91 28.29 -6.68
C ASP A 68 10.43 27.12 -7.52
N LEU A 69 9.55 26.36 -8.18
CA LEU A 69 9.94 25.26 -9.06
C LEU A 69 10.77 25.72 -10.27
N SER A 70 10.62 26.98 -10.68
CA SER A 70 11.41 27.57 -11.78
C SER A 70 12.93 27.64 -11.48
N GLN A 71 13.30 27.52 -10.20
CA GLN A 71 14.69 27.50 -9.76
C GLN A 71 15.36 26.12 -9.95
N ALA A 72 14.57 25.06 -10.17
CA ALA A 72 15.05 23.69 -10.32
C ALA A 72 15.32 23.34 -11.80
N ASP A 73 16.34 22.52 -12.02
CA ASP A 73 16.65 21.92 -13.33
C ASP A 73 16.48 20.39 -13.33
N PHE A 74 16.07 19.82 -12.18
CA PHE A 74 15.71 18.41 -12.02
C PHE A 74 14.52 18.34 -11.07
N ILE A 75 13.34 17.95 -11.60
CA ILE A 75 12.09 17.94 -10.84
C ILE A 75 11.60 16.50 -10.69
N ILE A 76 11.41 16.06 -9.46
CA ILE A 76 10.85 14.73 -9.14
C ILE A 76 9.38 14.91 -8.76
N VAL A 77 8.48 14.19 -9.44
CA VAL A 77 7.04 14.22 -9.18
C VAL A 77 6.61 12.93 -8.48
N ALA A 78 6.17 13.06 -7.23
CA ALA A 78 5.83 11.95 -6.35
C ALA A 78 4.43 12.14 -5.71
N VAL A 79 3.42 12.34 -6.55
CA VAL A 79 2.03 12.53 -6.11
C VAL A 79 1.25 11.22 -6.09
N PRO A 80 0.18 11.11 -5.28
CA PRO A 80 -0.63 9.89 -5.21
C PRO A 80 -1.33 9.60 -6.54
N THR A 81 -1.54 8.32 -6.81
CA THR A 81 -2.26 7.79 -7.98
C THR A 81 -3.31 6.79 -7.51
N PRO A 82 -4.46 7.26 -6.98
CA PRO A 82 -5.54 6.40 -6.50
C PRO A 82 -6.33 5.78 -7.65
N ILE A 83 -7.36 5.00 -7.30
CA ILE A 83 -8.36 4.50 -8.23
C ILE A 83 -9.74 5.04 -7.85
N TYR A 84 -10.63 5.20 -8.84
CA TYR A 84 -12.05 5.46 -8.62
C TYR A 84 -12.80 4.22 -8.10
N LYS A 85 -14.04 4.40 -7.66
CA LYS A 85 -14.91 3.30 -7.15
C LYS A 85 -15.06 2.10 -8.09
N HIS A 86 -14.84 2.27 -9.38
CA HIS A 86 -14.94 1.20 -10.39
C HIS A 86 -13.57 0.65 -10.80
N ASN A 87 -12.57 0.77 -9.92
CA ASN A 87 -11.22 0.26 -10.15
C ASN A 87 -10.52 0.84 -11.40
N VAL A 88 -10.90 2.07 -11.80
CA VAL A 88 -10.25 2.80 -12.90
C VAL A 88 -9.18 3.74 -12.33
N PRO A 89 -7.97 3.80 -12.89
CA PRO A 89 -6.93 4.72 -12.47
C PRO A 89 -7.38 6.19 -12.43
N ASP A 90 -7.16 6.88 -11.31
CA ASP A 90 -7.36 8.31 -11.19
C ASP A 90 -6.02 9.05 -11.35
N LEU A 91 -5.79 9.58 -12.54
CA LEU A 91 -4.60 10.37 -12.86
C LEU A 91 -4.77 11.86 -12.57
N THR A 92 -5.87 12.28 -11.93
CA THR A 92 -6.13 13.71 -11.64
C THR A 92 -5.00 14.38 -10.85
N PRO A 93 -4.47 13.78 -9.76
CA PRO A 93 -3.36 14.40 -9.04
C PRO A 93 -2.09 14.51 -9.92
N LEU A 94 -1.81 13.49 -10.73
CA LEU A 94 -0.66 13.47 -11.62
C LEU A 94 -0.77 14.52 -12.73
N LYS A 95 -1.95 14.68 -13.33
CA LYS A 95 -2.23 15.72 -14.34
C LYS A 95 -2.04 17.12 -13.74
N LYS A 96 -2.63 17.39 -12.58
CA LYS A 96 -2.48 18.67 -11.87
C LYS A 96 -1.03 18.97 -11.50
N ALA A 97 -0.28 17.98 -11.03
CA ALA A 97 1.14 18.15 -10.75
C ALA A 97 1.92 18.47 -12.04
N SER A 98 1.60 17.78 -13.15
CA SER A 98 2.21 18.07 -14.46
C SER A 98 1.87 19.48 -14.98
N GLU A 99 0.63 19.97 -14.75
CA GLU A 99 0.25 21.35 -15.06
C GLU A 99 1.06 22.36 -14.25
N THR A 100 1.17 22.14 -12.94
CA THR A 100 1.95 23.00 -12.03
C THR A 100 3.43 23.06 -12.44
N VAL A 101 4.03 21.89 -12.68
CA VAL A 101 5.41 21.80 -13.15
C VAL A 101 5.57 22.48 -14.51
N GLY A 102 4.66 22.21 -15.44
CA GLY A 102 4.69 22.77 -16.79
C GLY A 102 4.72 24.31 -16.81
N ARG A 103 3.87 24.96 -16.01
CA ARG A 103 3.86 26.45 -15.89
C ARG A 103 5.19 27.03 -15.42
N ASN A 104 5.98 26.27 -14.70
CA ASN A 104 7.25 26.73 -14.08
C ASN A 104 8.49 26.10 -14.73
N LEU A 105 8.32 25.40 -15.86
CA LEU A 105 9.37 24.64 -16.52
C LEU A 105 10.35 25.56 -17.28
N SER A 106 11.62 25.34 -17.10
CA SER A 106 12.70 26.04 -17.81
C SER A 106 13.37 25.12 -18.85
N LYS A 107 14.02 25.72 -19.87
CA LYS A 107 14.79 24.93 -20.84
C LYS A 107 15.93 24.15 -20.17
N GLY A 108 16.12 22.91 -20.58
CA GLY A 108 17.12 21.99 -20.03
C GLY A 108 16.69 21.26 -18.78
N THR A 109 15.48 21.51 -18.26
CA THR A 109 14.95 20.80 -17.09
C THR A 109 14.63 19.35 -17.44
N ILE A 110 14.91 18.45 -16.49
CA ILE A 110 14.49 17.04 -16.55
C ILE A 110 13.39 16.83 -15.51
N VAL A 111 12.24 16.30 -15.92
CA VAL A 111 11.12 15.95 -15.04
C VAL A 111 11.06 14.44 -14.91
N VAL A 112 11.24 13.92 -13.69
CA VAL A 112 11.20 12.49 -13.39
C VAL A 112 9.95 12.17 -12.58
N TYR A 113 9.13 11.26 -13.07
CA TYR A 113 7.96 10.79 -12.34
C TYR A 113 8.29 9.56 -11.50
N GLU A 114 7.85 9.57 -10.23
CA GLU A 114 7.97 8.43 -9.32
C GLU A 114 6.61 7.80 -8.98
N SER A 115 5.53 8.51 -9.26
CA SER A 115 4.16 8.02 -9.04
C SER A 115 3.90 6.71 -9.79
N THR A 116 3.21 5.75 -9.17
CA THR A 116 2.82 4.50 -9.85
C THR A 116 1.83 4.78 -10.96
N VAL A 117 2.13 4.33 -12.17
CA VAL A 117 1.30 4.51 -13.36
C VAL A 117 1.32 3.27 -14.25
N TYR A 118 0.40 3.18 -15.20
CA TYR A 118 0.45 2.16 -16.24
C TYR A 118 1.54 2.46 -17.29
N PRO A 119 2.05 1.44 -18.01
CA PRO A 119 3.08 1.63 -19.05
C PRO A 119 2.63 2.60 -20.14
N GLY A 120 3.40 3.67 -20.33
CA GLY A 120 3.15 4.73 -21.29
C GLY A 120 2.53 6.00 -20.70
N ALA A 121 2.08 6.02 -19.44
CA ALA A 121 1.41 7.17 -18.86
C ALA A 121 2.29 8.44 -18.83
N THR A 122 3.56 8.31 -18.51
CA THR A 122 4.50 9.45 -18.48
C THR A 122 4.61 10.12 -19.86
N GLU A 123 4.68 9.32 -20.93
CA GLU A 123 4.83 9.82 -22.30
C GLU A 123 3.48 10.23 -22.93
N GLU A 124 2.40 9.49 -22.63
CA GLU A 124 1.10 9.69 -23.28
C GLU A 124 0.23 10.72 -22.57
N VAL A 125 0.43 10.93 -21.25
CA VAL A 125 -0.40 11.82 -20.43
C VAL A 125 0.41 13.01 -19.91
N CYS A 126 1.53 12.75 -19.24
CA CYS A 126 2.27 13.81 -18.55
C CYS A 126 3.02 14.71 -19.53
N LEU A 127 3.72 14.13 -20.51
CA LEU A 127 4.50 14.90 -21.49
C LEU A 127 3.66 15.92 -22.27
N PRO A 128 2.48 15.58 -22.84
CA PRO A 128 1.65 16.56 -23.53
C PRO A 128 1.20 17.73 -22.64
N ILE A 129 0.90 17.46 -21.34
CA ILE A 129 0.52 18.50 -20.39
C ILE A 129 1.71 19.44 -20.11
N LEU A 130 2.91 18.88 -19.91
CA LEU A 130 4.11 19.69 -19.75
C LEU A 130 4.37 20.60 -20.96
N GLU A 131 4.22 20.09 -22.17
CA GLU A 131 4.34 20.87 -23.41
C GLU A 131 3.31 21.97 -23.51
N GLU A 132 2.03 21.65 -23.24
CA GLU A 132 0.93 22.62 -23.30
C GLU A 132 1.10 23.76 -22.30
N GLN A 133 1.47 23.44 -21.07
CA GLN A 133 1.58 24.44 -20.00
C GLN A 133 2.86 25.29 -20.10
N SER A 134 3.95 24.73 -20.59
CA SER A 134 5.23 25.44 -20.70
C SER A 134 5.41 26.15 -22.03
N GLY A 135 4.73 25.73 -23.10
CA GLY A 135 5.02 26.14 -24.45
C GLY A 135 6.38 25.62 -24.98
N LEU A 136 7.04 24.74 -24.27
CA LEU A 136 8.32 24.13 -24.61
C LEU A 136 8.08 22.76 -25.27
N LYS A 137 9.10 22.26 -26.01
CA LYS A 137 9.00 20.97 -26.68
C LYS A 137 9.80 19.89 -25.95
N GLY A 138 9.12 18.83 -25.54
CA GLY A 138 9.74 17.67 -24.91
C GLY A 138 10.73 16.95 -25.84
N GLY A 139 11.84 16.50 -25.29
CA GLY A 139 12.95 15.90 -26.05
C GLY A 139 13.82 16.90 -26.79
N VAL A 140 13.52 18.19 -26.69
CA VAL A 140 14.29 19.29 -27.32
C VAL A 140 14.63 20.38 -26.30
N ASP A 141 13.59 20.99 -25.70
CA ASP A 141 13.74 22.08 -24.74
C ASP A 141 13.76 21.59 -23.29
N PHE A 142 13.08 20.49 -22.99
CA PHE A 142 13.09 19.81 -21.71
C PHE A 142 12.98 18.29 -21.92
N PHE A 143 13.19 17.50 -20.88
CA PHE A 143 13.21 16.05 -20.98
C PHE A 143 12.41 15.40 -19.84
N ILE A 144 12.01 14.16 -20.07
CA ILE A 144 11.28 13.35 -19.08
C ILE A 144 12.03 12.06 -18.74
N GLY A 145 11.79 11.57 -17.53
CA GLY A 145 12.24 10.27 -17.05
C GLY A 145 11.20 9.65 -16.13
N TYR A 146 11.45 8.41 -15.73
CA TYR A 146 10.64 7.70 -14.76
C TYR A 146 11.52 6.85 -13.86
N SER A 147 11.22 6.89 -12.56
CA SER A 147 11.92 6.10 -11.54
C SER A 147 10.93 5.67 -10.46
N PRO A 148 10.41 4.43 -10.51
CA PRO A 148 9.37 4.00 -9.57
C PRO A 148 9.85 3.96 -8.13
N GLU A 149 8.97 4.31 -7.19
CA GLU A 149 9.20 4.02 -5.79
C GLU A 149 8.97 2.54 -5.50
N ARG A 150 9.88 1.94 -4.72
CA ARG A 150 9.92 0.52 -4.38
C ARG A 150 9.97 0.24 -2.89
N ILE A 151 9.91 1.28 -2.05
CA ILE A 151 9.88 1.13 -0.59
C ILE A 151 8.59 0.44 -0.18
N ASN A 152 8.68 -0.45 0.81
CA ASN A 152 7.52 -1.01 1.47
C ASN A 152 7.31 -0.24 2.78
N PRO A 153 6.19 0.51 2.94
CA PRO A 153 5.93 1.27 4.16
C PRO A 153 6.12 0.44 5.42
N GLY A 154 6.85 1.00 6.40
CA GLY A 154 7.19 0.33 7.66
C GLY A 154 8.39 -0.62 7.61
N ASP A 155 9.02 -0.84 6.45
CA ASP A 155 10.26 -1.63 6.33
C ASP A 155 11.48 -0.75 6.66
N LYS A 156 12.13 -1.02 7.78
CA LYS A 156 13.31 -0.25 8.24
C LYS A 156 14.64 -0.74 7.67
N GLU A 157 14.66 -1.92 7.06
CA GLU A 157 15.87 -2.50 6.45
C GLU A 157 16.00 -2.13 4.97
N ARG A 158 14.85 -2.14 4.26
CA ARG A 158 14.79 -1.86 2.83
C ARG A 158 14.29 -0.44 2.59
N THR A 159 15.19 0.50 2.76
CA THR A 159 14.95 1.94 2.63
C THR A 159 15.23 2.43 1.20
N PHE A 160 14.95 3.69 0.91
CA PHE A 160 15.29 4.35 -0.35
C PHE A 160 16.77 4.16 -0.75
N ARG A 161 17.69 4.13 0.23
CA ARG A 161 19.13 3.96 -0.01
C ARG A 161 19.54 2.54 -0.32
N THR A 162 18.88 1.55 0.30
CA THR A 162 19.32 0.15 0.30
C THR A 162 18.60 -0.72 -0.75
N ILE A 163 17.59 -0.18 -1.43
CA ILE A 163 16.92 -0.86 -2.56
C ILE A 163 17.49 -0.36 -3.87
N THR A 164 17.87 -1.27 -4.78
CA THR A 164 18.23 -0.89 -6.16
C THR A 164 17.08 -0.12 -6.81
N LYS A 165 17.32 1.14 -7.17
CA LYS A 165 16.31 1.99 -7.82
C LYS A 165 16.30 1.71 -9.32
N ILE A 166 15.11 1.63 -9.92
CA ILE A 166 14.97 1.57 -11.39
C ILE A 166 14.96 3.01 -11.90
N VAL A 167 15.70 3.30 -12.94
CA VAL A 167 15.73 4.61 -13.58
C VAL A 167 15.59 4.49 -15.09
N SER A 168 14.94 5.48 -15.69
CA SER A 168 14.78 5.56 -17.14
C SER A 168 14.80 7.02 -17.59
N GLY A 169 15.07 7.23 -18.87
CA GLY A 169 15.07 8.54 -19.49
C GLY A 169 14.52 8.48 -20.91
N GLN A 170 14.15 9.62 -21.45
CA GLN A 170 13.58 9.75 -22.79
C GLN A 170 14.57 9.34 -23.90
N ASN A 171 15.86 9.43 -23.61
CA ASN A 171 16.97 8.94 -24.45
C ASN A 171 18.15 8.52 -23.55
N GLU A 172 19.20 7.99 -24.14
CA GLU A 172 20.38 7.49 -23.40
C GLU A 172 21.10 8.59 -22.61
N GLU A 173 21.24 9.79 -23.16
CA GLU A 173 21.87 10.92 -22.44
C GLU A 173 21.09 11.28 -21.17
N ILE A 174 19.77 11.39 -21.28
CA ILE A 174 18.90 11.69 -20.14
C ILE A 174 18.88 10.54 -19.14
N LEU A 175 18.87 9.28 -19.60
CA LEU A 175 18.99 8.12 -18.73
C LEU A 175 20.27 8.20 -17.88
N GLU A 176 21.42 8.54 -18.46
CA GLU A 176 22.67 8.62 -17.70
C GLU A 176 22.67 9.80 -16.71
N ILE A 177 22.03 10.91 -17.04
CA ILE A 177 21.86 12.02 -16.12
C ILE A 177 20.96 11.58 -14.94
N VAL A 178 19.82 10.98 -15.21
CA VAL A 178 18.90 10.47 -14.17
C VAL A 178 19.63 9.44 -13.32
N ALA A 179 20.33 8.48 -13.92
CA ALA A 179 21.10 7.46 -13.22
C ALA A 179 22.17 8.09 -12.30
N SER A 180 22.87 9.10 -12.76
CA SER A 180 23.89 9.81 -11.97
C SER A 180 23.28 10.54 -10.77
N VAL A 181 22.13 11.19 -10.95
CA VAL A 181 21.42 11.88 -9.86
C VAL A 181 20.99 10.88 -8.78
N TYR A 182 20.32 9.80 -9.14
CA TYR A 182 19.88 8.80 -8.15
C TYR A 182 21.05 8.04 -7.50
N ASN A 183 22.12 7.72 -8.23
CA ASN A 183 23.32 7.09 -7.66
C ASN A 183 24.00 7.95 -6.60
N SER A 184 23.76 9.27 -6.57
CA SER A 184 24.33 10.15 -5.52
C SER A 184 23.75 9.90 -4.13
N VAL A 185 22.58 9.23 -4.04
CA VAL A 185 21.85 8.98 -2.79
C VAL A 185 21.47 7.51 -2.58
N VAL A 186 21.45 6.68 -3.63
CA VAL A 186 21.08 5.26 -3.55
C VAL A 186 22.35 4.39 -3.48
N GLU A 187 22.63 3.84 -2.30
CA GLU A 187 23.81 3.00 -2.06
C GLU A 187 23.76 1.66 -2.80
N ALA A 188 22.55 1.08 -2.94
CA ALA A 188 22.35 -0.18 -3.67
C ALA A 188 22.51 -0.03 -5.20
N GLY A 189 22.73 1.20 -5.66
CA GLY A 189 22.87 1.51 -7.08
C GLY A 189 21.55 1.56 -7.85
N VAL A 190 21.64 1.78 -9.16
CA VAL A 190 20.49 1.92 -10.05
C VAL A 190 20.51 0.90 -11.18
N TYR A 191 19.32 0.40 -11.53
CA TYR A 191 19.07 -0.39 -12.74
C TYR A 191 18.59 0.56 -13.85
N ARG A 192 19.30 0.57 -14.97
CA ARG A 192 18.96 1.38 -16.15
C ARG A 192 17.96 0.65 -17.02
N ALA A 193 16.70 1.04 -16.98
CA ALA A 193 15.68 0.49 -17.87
C ALA A 193 15.82 1.07 -19.27
N SER A 194 15.62 0.26 -20.29
CA SER A 194 15.82 0.63 -21.70
C SER A 194 14.86 1.71 -22.19
N THR A 195 13.67 1.81 -21.57
CA THR A 195 12.65 2.83 -21.88
C THR A 195 11.86 3.20 -20.62
N ILE A 196 11.18 4.34 -20.68
CA ILE A 196 10.24 4.77 -19.64
C ILE A 196 9.14 3.71 -19.45
N LYS A 197 8.55 3.20 -20.53
CA LYS A 197 7.51 2.14 -20.48
C LYS A 197 7.98 0.86 -19.80
N VAL A 198 9.23 0.48 -19.96
CA VAL A 198 9.81 -0.70 -19.26
C VAL A 198 9.90 -0.46 -17.77
N ALA A 199 10.30 0.73 -17.34
CA ALA A 199 10.41 1.08 -15.93
C ALA A 199 9.01 1.16 -15.26
N GLU A 200 8.02 1.75 -15.94
CA GLU A 200 6.62 1.78 -15.51
C GLU A 200 6.04 0.36 -15.39
N ALA A 201 6.26 -0.49 -16.42
CA ALA A 201 5.83 -1.88 -16.41
C ALA A 201 6.45 -2.67 -15.25
N ALA A 202 7.74 -2.50 -15.01
CA ALA A 202 8.45 -3.17 -13.92
C ALA A 202 7.79 -2.89 -12.55
N LYS A 203 7.42 -1.63 -12.29
CA LYS A 203 6.73 -1.25 -11.05
C LYS A 203 5.40 -1.97 -10.88
N VAL A 204 4.56 -1.91 -11.89
CA VAL A 204 3.20 -2.46 -11.83
C VAL A 204 3.22 -3.98 -11.64
N ILE A 205 4.13 -4.70 -12.33
CA ILE A 205 4.19 -6.17 -12.22
C ILE A 205 4.74 -6.66 -10.87
N GLU A 206 5.57 -5.89 -10.15
CA GLU A 206 6.05 -6.27 -8.81
C GLU A 206 4.87 -6.51 -7.85
N ASN A 207 3.90 -5.62 -7.86
CA ASN A 207 2.71 -5.73 -7.01
C ASN A 207 1.66 -6.68 -7.59
N THR A 208 1.47 -6.70 -8.92
CA THR A 208 0.57 -7.63 -9.59
C THR A 208 1.01 -9.09 -9.36
N GLN A 209 2.30 -9.38 -9.44
CA GLN A 209 2.84 -10.71 -9.16
C GLN A 209 2.57 -11.13 -7.71
N ARG A 210 2.74 -10.22 -6.75
CA ARG A 210 2.44 -10.49 -5.34
C ARG A 210 0.95 -10.74 -5.12
N ASP A 211 0.10 -9.91 -5.69
CA ASP A 211 -1.36 -10.04 -5.63
C ASP A 211 -1.84 -11.40 -6.15
N LEU A 212 -1.32 -11.82 -7.31
CA LEU A 212 -1.67 -13.11 -7.91
C LEU A 212 -1.18 -14.31 -7.10
N ASN A 213 0.00 -14.22 -6.51
CA ASN A 213 0.48 -15.30 -5.64
C ASN A 213 -0.38 -15.43 -4.37
N ILE A 214 -0.83 -14.31 -3.79
CA ILE A 214 -1.77 -14.35 -2.66
C ILE A 214 -3.14 -14.88 -3.13
N ALA A 215 -3.62 -14.48 -4.31
CA ALA A 215 -4.87 -14.99 -4.87
C ALA A 215 -4.84 -16.51 -5.06
N LEU A 216 -3.72 -17.07 -5.52
CA LEU A 216 -3.53 -18.51 -5.60
C LEU A 216 -3.63 -19.16 -4.22
N MET A 217 -2.98 -18.60 -3.19
CA MET A 217 -3.08 -19.13 -1.82
C MET A 217 -4.52 -19.03 -1.28
N ASN A 218 -5.21 -17.93 -1.56
CA ASN A 218 -6.61 -17.75 -1.20
C ASN A 218 -7.51 -18.80 -1.89
N GLU A 219 -7.32 -19.03 -3.18
CA GLU A 219 -8.08 -20.07 -3.90
C GLU A 219 -7.81 -21.47 -3.34
N LEU A 220 -6.53 -21.78 -3.02
CA LEU A 220 -6.18 -23.03 -2.36
C LEU A 220 -6.86 -23.17 -1.00
N ALA A 221 -6.91 -22.10 -0.19
CA ALA A 221 -7.63 -22.11 1.08
C ALA A 221 -9.13 -22.40 0.88
N LEU A 222 -9.77 -21.79 -0.13
CA LEU A 222 -11.17 -22.07 -0.49
C LEU A 222 -11.41 -23.52 -0.92
N ILE A 223 -10.44 -24.15 -1.58
CA ILE A 223 -10.49 -25.56 -2.00
C ILE A 223 -10.32 -26.46 -0.78
N PHE A 224 -9.32 -26.20 0.06
CA PHE A 224 -8.96 -27.02 1.20
C PHE A 224 -10.04 -26.96 2.31
N ASP A 225 -10.66 -25.81 2.52
CA ASP A 225 -11.82 -25.69 3.40
C ASP A 225 -12.96 -26.65 3.00
N ARG A 226 -13.22 -26.83 1.69
CA ARG A 226 -14.21 -27.78 1.17
C ARG A 226 -13.80 -29.26 1.28
N LEU A 227 -12.51 -29.52 1.41
CA LEU A 227 -11.94 -30.86 1.52
C LEU A 227 -11.64 -31.25 2.97
N ASP A 228 -11.92 -30.34 3.92
CA ASP A 228 -11.58 -30.52 5.34
C ASP A 228 -10.06 -30.73 5.57
N ILE A 229 -9.26 -29.98 4.81
CA ILE A 229 -7.79 -29.98 4.88
C ILE A 229 -7.31 -28.64 5.43
N ASP A 230 -6.39 -28.67 6.37
CA ASP A 230 -5.77 -27.48 6.92
C ASP A 230 -4.79 -26.86 5.91
N THR A 231 -5.06 -25.62 5.50
CA THR A 231 -4.26 -24.91 4.48
C THR A 231 -2.83 -24.69 4.94
N ASP A 232 -2.62 -24.30 6.19
CA ASP A 232 -1.30 -24.01 6.73
C ASP A 232 -0.41 -25.25 6.75
N GLU A 233 -0.94 -26.42 7.14
CA GLU A 233 -0.23 -27.70 7.10
C GLU A 233 0.22 -28.06 5.68
N VAL A 234 -0.66 -27.84 4.68
CA VAL A 234 -0.31 -28.07 3.26
C VAL A 234 0.82 -27.13 2.81
N LEU A 235 0.70 -25.83 3.16
CA LEU A 235 1.71 -24.84 2.77
C LEU A 235 3.05 -25.07 3.47
N GLN A 236 3.05 -25.53 4.71
CA GLN A 236 4.27 -25.96 5.41
C GLN A 236 4.93 -27.15 4.70
N ALA A 237 4.16 -28.18 4.39
CA ALA A 237 4.65 -29.36 3.67
C ALA A 237 5.20 -29.00 2.28
N ALA A 238 4.45 -28.23 1.48
CA ALA A 238 4.87 -27.77 0.17
C ALA A 238 6.13 -26.88 0.24
N GLY A 239 6.20 -26.04 1.29
CA GLY A 239 7.32 -25.15 1.55
C GLY A 239 8.66 -25.81 1.88
N THR A 240 8.68 -27.13 2.09
CA THR A 240 9.92 -27.91 2.23
C THR A 240 10.66 -28.04 0.90
N LYS A 241 9.98 -27.83 -0.23
CA LYS A 241 10.62 -27.85 -1.54
C LYS A 241 11.34 -26.53 -1.80
N TRP A 242 12.60 -26.60 -2.18
CA TRP A 242 13.52 -25.48 -2.32
C TRP A 242 13.04 -24.35 -3.27
N ASN A 243 12.24 -24.66 -4.26
CA ASN A 243 11.72 -23.68 -5.25
C ASN A 243 10.24 -23.32 -5.06
N PHE A 244 9.64 -23.69 -3.92
CA PHE A 244 8.29 -23.28 -3.59
C PHE A 244 8.30 -21.84 -3.05
N LEU A 245 7.54 -20.96 -3.71
CA LEU A 245 7.42 -19.57 -3.27
C LEU A 245 6.43 -19.50 -2.11
N ARG A 246 6.91 -19.09 -0.95
CA ARG A 246 6.11 -19.01 0.28
C ARG A 246 5.26 -17.76 0.30
N PHE A 247 4.00 -17.91 -0.01
CA PHE A 247 2.93 -16.97 0.25
C PHE A 247 1.90 -17.60 1.17
N SER A 248 1.11 -16.80 1.84
CA SER A 248 0.02 -17.25 2.71
C SER A 248 -1.31 -16.62 2.28
N PRO A 249 -2.45 -17.27 2.52
CA PRO A 249 -3.76 -16.69 2.28
C PRO A 249 -4.02 -15.49 3.22
N GLY A 250 -5.02 -14.69 2.89
CA GLY A 250 -5.48 -13.58 3.72
C GLY A 250 -6.08 -12.43 2.95
N LEU A 251 -6.40 -11.39 3.67
CA LEU A 251 -6.94 -10.15 3.12
C LEU A 251 -5.85 -9.36 2.41
N VAL A 252 -6.16 -8.83 1.22
CA VAL A 252 -5.23 -8.05 0.39
C VAL A 252 -5.71 -6.60 0.32
N GLY A 253 -5.22 -5.78 1.24
CA GLY A 253 -5.50 -4.36 1.34
C GLY A 253 -4.31 -3.47 0.99
N GLY A 254 -4.39 -2.20 1.41
CA GLY A 254 -3.37 -1.18 1.20
C GLY A 254 -3.42 -0.53 -0.18
N HIS A 255 -2.52 0.47 -0.40
CA HIS A 255 -2.53 1.28 -1.61
C HIS A 255 -1.91 0.63 -2.83
N CYS A 256 -1.05 -0.39 -2.64
CA CYS A 256 -0.20 -0.89 -3.72
C CYS A 256 -0.73 -2.21 -4.26
N ILE A 257 -0.74 -3.28 -3.45
CA ILE A 257 -1.05 -4.63 -3.94
C ILE A 257 -2.48 -4.72 -4.47
N GLY A 258 -3.45 -4.08 -3.79
CA GLY A 258 -4.85 -4.07 -4.20
C GLY A 258 -5.19 -3.06 -5.31
N VAL A 259 -4.27 -2.16 -5.67
CA VAL A 259 -4.52 -1.02 -6.58
C VAL A 259 -3.72 -1.13 -7.88
N ASP A 260 -2.41 -1.37 -7.79
CA ASP A 260 -1.53 -1.39 -8.97
C ASP A 260 -1.98 -2.36 -10.08
N PRO A 261 -2.54 -3.56 -9.80
CA PRO A 261 -3.05 -4.43 -10.85
C PRO A 261 -4.09 -3.76 -11.75
N TYR A 262 -4.91 -2.85 -11.20
CA TYR A 262 -5.93 -2.14 -11.98
C TYR A 262 -5.35 -1.13 -12.97
N TYR A 263 -4.17 -0.58 -12.68
CA TYR A 263 -3.44 0.24 -13.64
C TYR A 263 -3.07 -0.57 -14.89
N LEU A 264 -2.56 -1.80 -14.68
CA LEU A 264 -2.19 -2.67 -15.79
C LEU A 264 -3.41 -3.21 -16.55
N THR A 265 -4.47 -3.62 -15.82
CA THR A 265 -5.69 -4.15 -16.48
C THR A 265 -6.40 -3.08 -17.29
N SER A 266 -6.54 -1.86 -16.77
CA SER A 266 -7.12 -0.73 -17.49
C SER A 266 -6.35 -0.41 -18.78
N LYS A 267 -5.01 -0.42 -18.71
CA LYS A 267 -4.18 -0.23 -19.90
C LYS A 267 -4.33 -1.37 -20.91
N ALA A 268 -4.35 -2.62 -20.44
CA ALA A 268 -4.54 -3.79 -21.28
C ALA A 268 -5.87 -3.72 -22.06
N GLU A 269 -6.96 -3.40 -21.37
CA GLU A 269 -8.28 -3.24 -22.00
C GLU A 269 -8.31 -2.08 -23.01
N SER A 270 -7.61 -0.97 -22.72
CA SER A 270 -7.51 0.16 -23.66
C SER A 270 -6.82 -0.18 -24.98
N VAL A 271 -5.99 -1.23 -25.01
CA VAL A 271 -5.32 -1.75 -26.21
C VAL A 271 -5.98 -3.03 -26.76
N GLY A 272 -7.18 -3.38 -26.26
CA GLY A 272 -7.99 -4.48 -26.76
C GLY A 272 -7.64 -5.86 -26.19
N TYR A 273 -6.89 -5.94 -25.09
CA TYR A 273 -6.57 -7.21 -24.44
C TYR A 273 -7.30 -7.34 -23.07
N HIS A 274 -8.09 -8.40 -22.92
CA HIS A 274 -8.74 -8.71 -21.63
C HIS A 274 -7.81 -9.52 -20.71
N PRO A 275 -7.36 -8.98 -19.58
CA PRO A 275 -6.36 -9.62 -18.72
C PRO A 275 -6.99 -10.63 -17.75
N GLU A 276 -7.36 -11.82 -18.24
CA GLU A 276 -8.12 -12.85 -17.52
C GLU A 276 -7.48 -13.27 -16.20
N VAL A 277 -6.20 -13.57 -16.19
CA VAL A 277 -5.48 -14.07 -15.00
C VAL A 277 -5.47 -13.01 -13.88
N ILE A 278 -5.15 -11.77 -14.24
CA ILE A 278 -5.06 -10.68 -13.26
C ILE A 278 -6.44 -10.37 -12.67
N LEU A 279 -7.47 -10.29 -13.51
CA LEU A 279 -8.85 -10.02 -13.07
C LEU A 279 -9.43 -11.18 -12.26
N ALA A 280 -9.11 -12.45 -12.61
CA ALA A 280 -9.50 -13.61 -11.81
C ALA A 280 -8.86 -13.56 -10.41
N GLY A 281 -7.57 -13.26 -10.31
CA GLY A 281 -6.88 -13.10 -9.03
C GLY A 281 -7.47 -11.98 -8.18
N ARG A 282 -7.73 -10.82 -8.78
CA ARG A 282 -8.39 -9.71 -8.09
C ARG A 282 -9.76 -10.11 -7.53
N ARG A 283 -10.60 -10.77 -8.33
CA ARG A 283 -11.92 -11.26 -7.89
C ARG A 283 -11.81 -12.22 -6.72
N ILE A 284 -10.82 -13.12 -6.70
CA ILE A 284 -10.60 -14.03 -5.58
C ILE A 284 -10.25 -13.23 -4.32
N ASN A 285 -9.25 -12.34 -4.40
CA ASN A 285 -8.80 -11.54 -3.26
C ASN A 285 -9.92 -10.63 -2.70
N GLU A 286 -10.71 -10.02 -3.56
CA GLU A 286 -11.83 -9.14 -3.16
C GLU A 286 -12.98 -9.89 -2.46
N ASN A 287 -13.19 -11.17 -2.76
CA ASN A 287 -14.23 -11.96 -2.11
C ASN A 287 -13.82 -12.60 -0.78
N MET A 288 -12.54 -12.47 -0.38
CA MET A 288 -12.07 -13.12 0.85
C MET A 288 -12.73 -12.59 2.12
N GLY A 289 -13.02 -11.29 2.20
CA GLY A 289 -13.72 -10.72 3.35
C GLY A 289 -15.09 -11.35 3.57
N LYS A 290 -15.87 -11.48 2.49
CA LYS A 290 -17.19 -12.14 2.51
C LYS A 290 -17.08 -13.62 2.88
N HIS A 291 -16.09 -14.32 2.34
CA HIS A 291 -15.85 -15.73 2.65
C HIS A 291 -15.57 -15.92 4.15
N ILE A 292 -14.70 -15.10 4.74
CA ILE A 292 -14.34 -15.17 6.15
C ILE A 292 -15.57 -14.94 7.04
N ALA A 293 -16.34 -13.88 6.78
CA ALA A 293 -17.56 -13.59 7.52
C ALA A 293 -18.57 -14.74 7.42
N THR A 294 -18.83 -15.22 6.20
CA THR A 294 -19.76 -16.34 5.96
C THR A 294 -19.29 -17.63 6.65
N SER A 295 -17.98 -17.90 6.68
CA SER A 295 -17.42 -19.08 7.35
C SER A 295 -17.61 -18.98 8.86
N LEU A 296 -17.36 -17.82 9.48
CA LEU A 296 -17.70 -17.61 10.89
C LEU A 296 -19.17 -17.90 11.18
N ILE A 297 -20.09 -17.36 10.38
CA ILE A 297 -21.53 -17.57 10.56
C ILE A 297 -21.89 -19.06 10.47
N LYS A 298 -21.29 -19.81 9.54
CA LYS A 298 -21.50 -21.26 9.43
C LYS A 298 -21.03 -22.01 10.68
N GLU A 299 -19.85 -21.68 11.22
CA GLU A 299 -19.34 -22.30 12.45
C GLU A 299 -20.24 -21.97 13.66
N MET A 300 -20.74 -20.73 13.78
CA MET A 300 -21.71 -20.36 14.81
C MET A 300 -22.99 -21.19 14.68
N ILE A 301 -23.54 -21.37 13.48
CA ILE A 301 -24.75 -22.17 13.24
C ILE A 301 -24.53 -23.67 13.59
N LYS A 302 -23.38 -24.25 13.25
CA LYS A 302 -23.01 -25.62 13.60
C LYS A 302 -23.01 -25.86 15.12
N LYS A 303 -22.77 -24.80 15.90
CA LYS A 303 -22.80 -24.81 17.39
C LYS A 303 -24.14 -24.40 17.98
N ASP A 304 -25.18 -24.30 17.19
CA ASP A 304 -26.53 -23.85 17.61
C ASP A 304 -26.50 -22.44 18.24
N MET A 305 -25.49 -21.60 17.86
CA MET A 305 -25.38 -20.23 18.35
C MET A 305 -26.34 -19.32 17.58
N LYS A 306 -26.98 -18.39 18.30
CA LYS A 306 -27.83 -17.38 17.69
C LYS A 306 -26.95 -16.37 16.93
N VAL A 307 -27.18 -16.19 15.63
CA VAL A 307 -26.43 -15.26 14.77
C VAL A 307 -26.93 -13.82 14.91
N GLN A 308 -28.24 -13.61 14.72
CA GLN A 308 -28.83 -12.27 14.79
C GLN A 308 -28.70 -11.69 16.19
N GLY A 309 -28.05 -10.54 16.32
CA GLY A 309 -27.74 -9.89 17.59
C GLY A 309 -26.58 -10.55 18.35
N ALA A 310 -25.86 -11.49 17.75
CA ALA A 310 -24.61 -12.00 18.29
C ALA A 310 -23.54 -10.88 18.26
N LYS A 311 -22.66 -10.87 19.25
CA LYS A 311 -21.54 -9.94 19.29
C LYS A 311 -20.27 -10.60 18.76
N VAL A 312 -19.58 -9.93 17.85
CA VAL A 312 -18.30 -10.36 17.30
C VAL A 312 -17.24 -9.30 17.56
N THR A 313 -16.11 -9.71 18.11
CA THR A 313 -14.94 -8.86 18.29
C THR A 313 -13.98 -9.03 17.11
N ILE A 314 -13.52 -7.93 16.53
CA ILE A 314 -12.48 -7.93 15.51
C ILE A 314 -11.19 -7.35 16.09
N LEU A 315 -10.13 -8.15 16.07
CA LEU A 315 -8.79 -7.76 16.49
C LEU A 315 -7.97 -7.35 15.27
N GLY A 316 -7.75 -6.06 15.13
CA GLY A 316 -7.03 -5.43 14.03
C GLY A 316 -7.93 -4.91 12.92
N LEU A 317 -7.70 -3.65 12.53
CA LEU A 317 -8.40 -2.95 11.44
C LEU A 317 -7.45 -2.44 10.37
N THR A 318 -6.17 -2.22 10.69
CA THR A 318 -5.16 -1.77 9.73
C THR A 318 -5.02 -2.77 8.57
N PHE A 319 -4.54 -2.31 7.42
CA PHE A 319 -4.39 -3.20 6.26
C PHE A 319 -3.25 -4.23 6.42
N LYS A 320 -2.33 -3.99 7.36
CA LYS A 320 -1.15 -4.81 7.62
C LYS A 320 -0.75 -4.73 9.09
N GLU A 321 -0.11 -5.78 9.56
CA GLU A 321 0.41 -5.89 10.92
C GLU A 321 1.48 -4.82 11.26
N ASN A 322 1.43 -4.30 12.47
CA ASN A 322 2.40 -3.38 13.08
C ASN A 322 2.61 -2.06 12.33
N VAL A 323 1.62 -1.61 11.59
CA VAL A 323 1.60 -0.29 10.95
C VAL A 323 0.27 0.44 11.27
N PRO A 324 0.26 1.77 11.43
CA PRO A 324 -0.95 2.53 11.75
C PRO A 324 -1.78 2.91 10.52
N ASP A 325 -1.64 2.21 9.40
CA ASP A 325 -2.27 2.58 8.12
C ASP A 325 -3.58 1.80 7.89
N LEU A 326 -4.68 2.53 7.83
CA LEU A 326 -6.04 2.00 7.64
C LEU A 326 -6.47 1.94 6.17
N ARG A 327 -5.77 2.62 5.27
CA ARG A 327 -6.25 2.83 3.90
C ARG A 327 -6.46 1.52 3.14
N ASN A 328 -7.63 1.39 2.49
CA ASN A 328 -8.04 0.17 1.77
C ASN A 328 -7.94 -1.11 2.61
N SER A 329 -8.20 -1.04 3.91
CA SER A 329 -8.28 -2.24 4.72
C SER A 329 -9.44 -3.14 4.27
N ARG A 330 -9.16 -4.40 4.01
CA ARG A 330 -10.18 -5.40 3.62
C ARG A 330 -10.89 -6.04 4.83
N VAL A 331 -10.51 -5.67 6.04
CA VAL A 331 -11.27 -6.00 7.25
C VAL A 331 -12.65 -5.36 7.21
N ILE A 332 -12.79 -4.23 6.51
CA ILE A 332 -14.10 -3.59 6.29
C ILE A 332 -15.08 -4.52 5.58
N ASP A 333 -14.63 -5.26 4.57
CA ASP A 333 -15.48 -6.20 3.84
C ASP A 333 -16.04 -7.31 4.77
N VAL A 334 -15.25 -7.72 5.77
CA VAL A 334 -15.68 -8.65 6.82
C VAL A 334 -16.73 -8.02 7.73
N ILE A 335 -16.48 -6.77 8.16
CA ILE A 335 -17.39 -6.04 9.05
C ILE A 335 -18.73 -5.81 8.39
N ASP A 336 -18.73 -5.38 7.14
CA ASP A 336 -19.96 -5.06 6.41
C ASP A 336 -20.78 -6.32 6.16
N GLU A 337 -20.14 -7.42 5.77
CA GLU A 337 -20.82 -8.70 5.58
C GLU A 337 -21.42 -9.23 6.90
N LEU A 338 -20.72 -9.11 8.04
CA LEU A 338 -21.26 -9.50 9.36
C LEU A 338 -22.46 -8.65 9.75
N LYS A 339 -22.44 -7.35 9.48
CA LYS A 339 -23.59 -6.46 9.72
C LYS A 339 -24.81 -6.84 8.89
N GLU A 340 -24.62 -7.32 7.64
CA GLU A 340 -25.72 -7.85 6.81
C GLU A 340 -26.41 -9.05 7.43
N PHE A 341 -25.69 -9.89 8.22
CA PHE A 341 -26.25 -10.98 9.02
C PHE A 341 -26.90 -10.53 10.33
N GLY A 342 -26.89 -9.23 10.62
CA GLY A 342 -27.46 -8.67 11.86
C GLY A 342 -26.58 -8.91 13.09
N VAL A 343 -25.28 -9.06 12.92
CA VAL A 343 -24.27 -9.23 13.97
C VAL A 343 -23.87 -7.87 14.51
N GLU A 344 -23.70 -7.74 15.83
CA GLU A 344 -23.10 -6.58 16.48
C GLU A 344 -21.58 -6.71 16.47
N VAL A 345 -20.90 -5.78 15.81
CA VAL A 345 -19.45 -5.81 15.66
C VAL A 345 -18.82 -4.76 16.57
N GLN A 346 -17.84 -5.15 17.38
CA GLN A 346 -16.90 -4.27 18.05
C GLN A 346 -15.50 -4.48 17.49
N VAL A 347 -14.77 -3.38 17.29
CA VAL A 347 -13.46 -3.39 16.63
C VAL A 347 -12.43 -2.75 17.52
N THR A 348 -11.27 -3.38 17.64
CA THR A 348 -10.10 -2.80 18.30
C THR A 348 -8.88 -2.94 17.39
N ASP A 349 -7.96 -1.98 17.50
CA ASP A 349 -6.68 -2.05 16.79
C ASP A 349 -5.58 -1.48 17.71
N ALA A 350 -4.40 -2.10 17.68
CA ALA A 350 -3.27 -1.72 18.53
C ALA A 350 -2.47 -0.52 17.99
N HIS A 351 -2.65 -0.15 16.73
CA HIS A 351 -1.85 0.86 16.03
C HIS A 351 -2.68 1.93 15.34
N ALA A 352 -3.94 1.65 15.00
CA ALA A 352 -4.81 2.60 14.30
C ALA A 352 -5.25 3.74 15.21
N GLU A 353 -5.23 4.97 14.68
CA GLU A 353 -5.79 6.14 15.36
C GLU A 353 -7.33 6.13 15.25
N LYS A 354 -8.01 6.43 16.36
CA LYS A 354 -9.49 6.40 16.44
C LYS A 354 -10.13 7.38 15.46
N GLU A 355 -9.58 8.58 15.38
CA GLU A 355 -10.05 9.63 14.50
C GLU A 355 -9.94 9.24 13.01
N ASP A 356 -8.87 8.51 12.65
CA ASP A 356 -8.68 8.02 11.30
C ASP A 356 -9.67 6.90 10.96
N ALA A 357 -9.96 5.99 11.88
CA ALA A 357 -10.95 4.93 11.68
C ALA A 357 -12.38 5.51 11.48
N ILE A 358 -12.72 6.56 12.22
CA ILE A 358 -14.00 7.27 12.03
C ILE A 358 -14.02 7.99 10.69
N ARG A 359 -12.95 8.70 10.35
CA ARG A 359 -12.88 9.47 9.09
C ARG A 359 -12.92 8.59 7.85
N GLU A 360 -12.19 7.47 7.86
CA GLU A 360 -12.07 6.59 6.68
C GLU A 360 -13.28 5.65 6.52
N TYR A 361 -13.83 5.15 7.65
CA TYR A 361 -14.80 4.05 7.62
C TYR A 361 -16.04 4.26 8.48
N GLY A 362 -16.11 5.35 9.28
CA GLY A 362 -17.18 5.55 10.24
C GLY A 362 -17.18 4.53 11.39
N ILE A 363 -16.03 3.93 11.70
CA ILE A 363 -15.88 2.92 12.75
C ILE A 363 -15.31 3.56 14.00
N GLU A 364 -16.00 3.38 15.12
CA GLU A 364 -15.50 3.73 16.45
C GLU A 364 -14.67 2.57 17.00
N LEU A 365 -13.36 2.78 17.20
CA LEU A 365 -12.49 1.78 17.82
C LEU A 365 -12.70 1.75 19.32
N VAL A 366 -12.89 0.55 19.85
CA VAL A 366 -12.98 0.27 21.28
C VAL A 366 -11.59 -0.02 21.82
N ASP A 367 -11.22 0.58 22.96
CA ASP A 367 -9.97 0.22 23.64
C ASP A 367 -10.00 -1.25 24.05
N TYR A 368 -8.89 -1.93 23.94
CA TYR A 368 -8.80 -3.38 24.19
C TYR A 368 -9.36 -3.77 25.56
N GLU A 369 -9.10 -2.96 26.59
CA GLU A 369 -9.53 -3.18 27.97
C GLU A 369 -11.04 -2.97 28.17
N ASN A 370 -11.69 -2.28 27.24
CA ASN A 370 -13.13 -1.96 27.28
C ASN A 370 -13.97 -2.90 26.40
N LEU A 371 -13.35 -3.87 25.74
CA LEU A 371 -14.05 -4.86 24.93
C LEU A 371 -15.02 -5.68 25.79
N GLN A 372 -16.23 -5.85 25.28
CA GLN A 372 -17.23 -6.70 25.93
C GLN A 372 -17.05 -8.15 25.50
N PRO A 373 -17.28 -9.15 26.38
CA PRO A 373 -17.27 -10.54 25.98
C PRO A 373 -18.20 -10.80 24.79
N ALA A 374 -17.70 -11.49 23.79
CA ALA A 374 -18.32 -11.71 22.50
C ALA A 374 -18.67 -13.19 22.26
N ASP A 375 -19.57 -13.47 21.32
CA ASP A 375 -19.92 -14.83 20.90
C ASP A 375 -18.83 -15.43 19.98
N ALA A 376 -18.10 -14.54 19.27
CA ALA A 376 -16.96 -14.93 18.45
C ALA A 376 -15.90 -13.82 18.37
N VAL A 377 -14.68 -14.21 18.01
CA VAL A 377 -13.55 -13.30 17.79
C VAL A 377 -12.93 -13.58 16.44
N ILE A 378 -12.72 -12.53 15.64
CA ILE A 378 -11.93 -12.59 14.41
C ILE A 378 -10.56 -11.98 14.68
N PHE A 379 -9.51 -12.78 14.59
CA PHE A 379 -8.13 -12.33 14.61
C PHE A 379 -7.73 -11.91 13.19
N ALA A 380 -8.07 -10.65 12.84
CA ALA A 380 -8.02 -10.15 11.48
C ALA A 380 -6.62 -9.68 11.09
N VAL A 381 -5.96 -8.89 11.97
CA VAL A 381 -4.61 -8.38 11.75
C VAL A 381 -3.73 -8.79 12.93
N PRO A 382 -2.73 -9.64 12.71
CA PRO A 382 -1.91 -10.20 13.78
C PRO A 382 -0.80 -9.22 14.21
N HIS A 383 -1.19 -8.10 14.83
CA HIS A 383 -0.22 -7.23 15.48
C HIS A 383 0.58 -7.99 16.52
N GLN A 384 1.86 -7.66 16.66
CA GLN A 384 2.75 -8.37 17.56
C GLN A 384 2.21 -8.42 19.00
N SER A 385 1.61 -7.33 19.46
CA SER A 385 0.98 -7.24 20.79
C SER A 385 -0.17 -8.23 21.01
N TYR A 386 -0.87 -8.62 19.95
CA TYR A 386 -1.92 -9.66 20.01
C TYR A 386 -1.32 -11.06 19.86
N VAL A 387 -0.33 -11.23 18.99
CA VAL A 387 0.37 -12.51 18.81
C VAL A 387 1.04 -12.95 20.11
N ASP A 388 1.70 -12.03 20.82
CA ASP A 388 2.39 -12.32 22.08
C ASP A 388 1.43 -12.78 23.22
N LYS A 389 0.16 -12.37 23.15
CA LYS A 389 -0.87 -12.83 24.09
C LYS A 389 -1.35 -14.27 23.80
N GLY A 390 -1.19 -14.73 22.57
CA GLY A 390 -1.59 -16.08 22.14
C GLY A 390 -3.02 -16.42 22.56
N TRP A 391 -3.27 -17.68 22.93
CA TRP A 391 -4.60 -18.15 23.34
C TRP A 391 -5.11 -17.53 24.65
N SER A 392 -4.24 -17.03 25.53
CA SER A 392 -4.63 -16.48 26.83
C SER A 392 -5.61 -15.30 26.73
N GLN A 393 -5.58 -14.52 25.65
CA GLN A 393 -6.48 -13.38 25.46
C GLN A 393 -7.93 -13.78 25.18
N PHE A 394 -8.16 -14.94 24.55
CA PHE A 394 -9.51 -15.34 24.10
C PHE A 394 -10.43 -15.76 25.25
N GLY A 395 -9.86 -16.21 26.36
CA GLY A 395 -10.64 -16.54 27.56
C GLY A 395 -11.46 -15.36 28.11
N SER A 396 -10.93 -14.13 28.02
CA SER A 396 -11.63 -12.92 28.45
C SER A 396 -12.46 -12.26 27.34
N LEU A 397 -12.10 -12.48 26.07
CA LEU A 397 -12.78 -11.90 24.93
C LEU A 397 -14.05 -12.68 24.55
N LEU A 398 -14.13 -13.97 24.89
CA LEU A 398 -15.29 -14.81 24.64
C LEU A 398 -16.23 -14.88 25.85
N LYS A 399 -17.53 -14.93 25.61
CA LYS A 399 -18.54 -15.15 26.64
C LYS A 399 -18.29 -16.49 27.33
N GLU A 400 -18.09 -16.46 28.65
CA GLU A 400 -17.79 -17.65 29.47
C GLU A 400 -16.59 -18.45 28.93
N GLY A 401 -15.68 -17.80 28.20
CA GLY A 401 -14.51 -18.41 27.56
C GLY A 401 -14.86 -19.41 26.44
N SER A 402 -16.06 -19.40 25.88
CA SER A 402 -16.55 -20.33 24.84
C SER A 402 -17.04 -19.56 23.61
N GLY A 403 -16.79 -20.08 22.41
CA GLY A 403 -17.24 -19.45 21.18
C GLY A 403 -16.45 -19.89 19.97
N VAL A 404 -16.48 -19.05 18.94
CA VAL A 404 -15.72 -19.27 17.68
C VAL A 404 -14.57 -18.27 17.58
N VAL A 405 -13.40 -18.76 17.27
CA VAL A 405 -12.22 -17.92 16.93
C VAL A 405 -11.88 -18.16 15.47
N VAL A 406 -11.80 -17.07 14.73
CA VAL A 406 -11.35 -17.06 13.33
C VAL A 406 -9.94 -16.51 13.28
N ASP A 407 -8.96 -17.29 12.87
CA ASP A 407 -7.58 -16.85 12.70
C ASP A 407 -7.24 -16.74 11.21
N ILE A 408 -7.30 -15.53 10.67
CA ILE A 408 -7.11 -15.26 9.22
C ILE A 408 -5.69 -15.57 8.76
N LYS A 409 -4.69 -15.49 9.64
CA LYS A 409 -3.28 -15.63 9.28
C LYS A 409 -2.61 -16.86 9.90
N SER A 410 -3.38 -17.77 10.49
CA SER A 410 -2.89 -19.00 11.13
C SER A 410 -1.75 -18.73 12.13
N LYS A 411 -1.94 -17.71 13.00
CA LYS A 411 -0.94 -17.32 14.01
C LYS A 411 -1.13 -18.01 15.35
N LEU A 412 -2.30 -18.59 15.60
CA LEU A 412 -2.57 -19.33 16.82
C LEU A 412 -2.13 -20.78 16.67
N ILE A 413 -1.49 -21.31 17.70
CA ILE A 413 -1.07 -22.71 17.74
C ILE A 413 -2.33 -23.56 17.90
N LYS A 414 -2.64 -24.40 16.91
CA LYS A 414 -3.88 -25.18 16.82
C LYS A 414 -4.02 -26.16 17.99
N GLU A 415 -2.90 -26.77 18.39
CA GLU A 415 -2.83 -27.77 19.46
C GLU A 415 -3.11 -27.17 20.85
N GLU A 416 -2.99 -25.85 20.99
CA GLU A 416 -3.27 -25.11 22.24
C GLU A 416 -4.70 -24.57 22.29
N CYS A 417 -5.53 -24.85 21.27
CA CYS A 417 -6.91 -24.39 21.22
C CYS A 417 -7.70 -24.93 22.42
N PRO A 418 -8.36 -24.07 23.24
CA PRO A 418 -9.18 -24.54 24.34
C PRO A 418 -10.34 -25.42 23.87
N GLU A 419 -10.69 -26.48 24.63
CA GLU A 419 -11.73 -27.48 24.26
C GLU A 419 -13.11 -26.88 23.99
N ASN A 420 -13.44 -25.76 24.62
CA ASN A 420 -14.71 -25.05 24.48
C ASN A 420 -14.72 -23.99 23.37
N VAL A 421 -13.62 -23.86 22.64
CA VAL A 421 -13.47 -22.92 21.52
C VAL A 421 -13.43 -23.70 20.20
N ILE A 422 -14.12 -23.20 19.18
CA ILE A 422 -13.92 -23.62 17.80
C ILE A 422 -12.89 -22.71 17.18
N LEU A 423 -11.81 -23.26 16.66
CA LEU A 423 -10.87 -22.57 15.80
C LEU A 423 -11.19 -22.83 14.34
N TRP A 424 -11.48 -21.76 13.59
CA TRP A 424 -11.48 -21.80 12.13
C TRP A 424 -10.27 -21.00 11.61
N ARG A 425 -9.53 -21.53 10.64
CA ARG A 425 -8.37 -20.88 10.00
C ARG A 425 -8.58 -20.78 8.50
N LEU A 426 -8.03 -19.73 7.89
CA LEU A 426 -8.03 -19.55 6.43
C LEU A 426 -6.90 -20.36 5.80
#